data_ce7e123deffb7ccd5c69da9c93e592bf
#
_entry.id   ce7e123deffb7ccd5c69da9c93e592bf
#
_cell.length_a   1.000
_cell.length_b   1.000
_cell.length_c   1.000
_cell.angle_alpha   90.00
_cell.angle_beta   90.00
_cell.angle_gamma   90.00
#
_symmetry.space_group_name_H-M   'P 1'
#
loop_
_entity.id
_entity.type
_entity.pdbx_description
1 polymer ?
#
loop_
_entity_poly.entity_id
_entity_poly.type
_entity_poly.pdbx_seq_one_letter_code
_entity_poly.pdbx_strand_id
1 'polypeptide(L)'
;LRHQVDLEQHLSNIKLRFFTDISHELRTPLTLISSPVSEILAHEAISPTVREHLNLVHKNTERMLRLVNQLLDFRKIQNKKMKVLVEKTELVSQLQKIMESFHLIAKEKRIDFQLQTNTDKIYAWVDRDKFEKIFFNLLSNAFKYTPTDKSITVNITTKEKTVEIEVADEGIGIAVEKQHSLFQRFESLVKQNILQPSSGIGLSLVKEMVEMHHGTITVNSQPGIGSRFTVSLPLQREIFEEDVQVEFILNDSQSSAPHPVDSMKAPEEVEEKEDLETNSDGFSILVVEDNEELKAFLKSILSENYTVITASNGEEGLQHAVDDLPDLIISDVMMPVMDGLEMIRQIKENNNICHIPIIVLSAKA
;
A
#
# COMPACT_ATOMS: atom_id res chain seq x y z
N LEU A 1 34.80 -18.62 -12.14
CA LEU A 1 34.02 -17.40 -12.27
C LEU A 1 32.54 -17.68 -12.61
N ARG A 2 32.20 -18.41 -13.70
CA ARG A 2 30.81 -18.75 -14.05
C ARG A 2 30.07 -19.51 -12.94
N HIS A 3 30.67 -20.54 -12.39
CA HIS A 3 30.08 -21.37 -11.32
C HIS A 3 29.85 -20.58 -10.02
N GLN A 4 30.66 -19.59 -9.73
CA GLN A 4 30.51 -18.70 -8.57
C GLN A 4 29.34 -17.72 -8.77
N VAL A 5 29.17 -17.19 -9.97
CA VAL A 5 28.05 -16.32 -10.34
C VAL A 5 26.71 -17.08 -10.32
N ASP A 6 26.71 -18.32 -10.84
CA ASP A 6 25.53 -19.20 -10.81
C ASP A 6 25.12 -19.56 -9.37
N LEU A 7 26.08 -19.81 -8.48
CA LEU A 7 25.82 -20.10 -7.07
C LEU A 7 25.27 -18.88 -6.32
N GLU A 8 25.84 -17.68 -6.56
CA GLU A 8 25.33 -16.45 -5.99
C GLU A 8 23.92 -16.12 -6.48
N GLN A 9 23.62 -16.32 -7.75
CA GLN A 9 22.27 -16.15 -8.29
C GLN A 9 21.29 -17.17 -7.70
N HIS A 10 21.71 -18.41 -7.54
CA HIS A 10 20.88 -19.46 -6.94
C HIS A 10 20.56 -19.16 -5.47
N LEU A 11 21.57 -18.77 -4.69
CA LEU A 11 21.40 -18.33 -3.29
C LEU A 11 20.50 -17.09 -3.18
N SER A 12 20.65 -16.15 -4.10
CA SER A 12 19.79 -14.96 -4.17
C SER A 12 18.34 -15.33 -4.43
N ASN A 13 18.08 -16.25 -5.35
CA ASN A 13 16.73 -16.73 -5.69
C ASN A 13 16.09 -17.51 -4.54
N ILE A 14 16.84 -18.36 -3.83
CA ILE A 14 16.34 -19.06 -2.63
C ILE A 14 15.95 -18.06 -1.54
N LYS A 15 16.83 -17.08 -1.27
CA LYS A 15 16.53 -16.01 -0.31
C LYS A 15 15.29 -15.21 -0.69
N LEU A 16 15.08 -14.97 -1.98
CA LEU A 16 13.90 -14.29 -2.49
C LEU A 16 12.61 -15.04 -2.21
N ARG A 17 12.56 -16.32 -2.59
CA ARG A 17 11.39 -17.17 -2.33
C ARG A 17 11.08 -17.22 -0.84
N PHE A 18 12.08 -17.51 -0.01
CA PHE A 18 11.93 -17.57 1.44
C PHE A 18 11.29 -16.30 2.04
N PHE A 19 11.74 -15.10 1.63
CA PHE A 19 11.13 -13.86 2.14
C PHE A 19 9.75 -13.58 1.57
N THR A 20 9.49 -13.98 0.33
CA THR A 20 8.15 -13.87 -0.26
C THR A 20 7.17 -14.78 0.47
N ASP A 21 7.55 -16.04 0.66
CA ASP A 21 6.73 -17.05 1.32
C ASP A 21 6.45 -16.64 2.79
N ILE A 22 7.46 -16.26 3.56
CA ILE A 22 7.27 -15.77 4.94
C ILE A 22 6.38 -14.53 4.98
N SER A 23 6.50 -13.62 4.03
CA SER A 23 5.67 -12.41 4.04
C SER A 23 4.20 -12.71 3.75
N HIS A 24 3.94 -13.71 2.89
CA HIS A 24 2.58 -14.23 2.69
C HIS A 24 2.07 -14.92 3.94
N GLU A 25 2.88 -15.82 4.52
CA GLU A 25 2.53 -16.52 5.76
C GLU A 25 2.31 -15.60 6.97
N LEU A 26 2.97 -14.42 6.99
CA LEU A 26 2.74 -13.43 8.03
C LEU A 26 1.55 -12.50 7.74
N ARG A 27 1.29 -12.17 6.45
CA ARG A 27 0.18 -11.29 6.07
C ARG A 27 -1.17 -11.91 6.42
N THR A 28 -1.38 -13.17 6.07
CA THR A 28 -2.64 -13.88 6.30
C THR A 28 -3.09 -13.84 7.75
N PRO A 29 -2.31 -14.31 8.76
CA PRO A 29 -2.74 -14.25 10.15
C PRO A 29 -2.93 -12.81 10.66
N LEU A 30 -2.12 -11.85 10.18
CA LEU A 30 -2.29 -10.45 10.56
C LEU A 30 -3.59 -9.86 9.99
N THR A 31 -3.98 -10.20 8.77
CA THR A 31 -5.26 -9.79 8.18
C THR A 31 -6.42 -10.42 8.93
N LEU A 32 -6.32 -11.72 9.26
CA LEU A 32 -7.33 -12.43 10.06
C LEU A 32 -7.47 -11.90 11.49
N ILE A 33 -6.46 -11.21 12.02
CA ILE A 33 -6.57 -10.49 13.30
C ILE A 33 -7.14 -9.09 13.10
N SER A 34 -6.66 -8.36 12.08
CA SER A 34 -7.04 -6.95 11.86
C SER A 34 -8.52 -6.81 11.52
N SER A 35 -9.03 -7.66 10.65
CA SER A 35 -10.38 -7.55 10.12
C SER A 35 -11.47 -7.75 11.19
N PRO A 36 -11.49 -8.85 11.97
CA PRO A 36 -12.46 -9.00 13.05
C PRO A 36 -12.35 -7.92 14.15
N VAL A 37 -11.11 -7.46 14.42
CA VAL A 37 -10.91 -6.38 15.39
C VAL A 37 -11.53 -5.07 14.89
N SER A 38 -11.38 -4.76 13.59
CA SER A 38 -12.00 -3.58 12.98
C SER A 38 -13.52 -3.66 13.00
N GLU A 39 -14.08 -4.84 12.68
CA GLU A 39 -15.51 -5.09 12.73
C GLU A 39 -16.07 -4.90 14.15
N ILE A 40 -15.44 -5.50 15.18
CA ILE A 40 -15.85 -5.31 16.57
C ILE A 40 -15.75 -3.83 16.98
N LEU A 41 -14.70 -3.11 16.55
CA LEU A 41 -14.53 -1.68 16.85
C LEU A 41 -15.60 -0.78 16.23
N ALA A 42 -16.21 -1.21 15.13
CA ALA A 42 -17.33 -0.52 14.47
C ALA A 42 -18.63 -0.61 15.27
N HIS A 43 -18.79 -1.61 16.16
CA HIS A 43 -19.97 -1.73 16.99
C HIS A 43 -19.97 -0.72 18.15
N GLU A 44 -21.11 -0.04 18.37
CA GLU A 44 -21.26 0.98 19.43
C GLU A 44 -21.30 0.39 20.84
N ALA A 45 -21.75 -0.87 21.00
CA ALA A 45 -22.04 -1.51 22.28
C ALA A 45 -20.83 -2.07 23.06
N ILE A 46 -19.60 -1.59 22.76
CA ILE A 46 -18.37 -2.10 23.39
C ILE A 46 -17.99 -1.22 24.58
N SER A 47 -17.62 -1.84 25.71
CA SER A 47 -17.12 -1.10 26.87
C SER A 47 -15.86 -0.29 26.53
N PRO A 48 -15.66 0.90 27.15
CA PRO A 48 -14.47 1.73 26.87
C PRO A 48 -13.14 1.00 27.03
N THR A 49 -13.03 0.15 28.05
CA THR A 49 -11.81 -0.63 28.33
C THR A 49 -11.53 -1.67 27.23
N VAL A 50 -12.57 -2.38 26.77
CA VAL A 50 -12.44 -3.36 25.67
C VAL A 50 -12.06 -2.63 24.37
N ARG A 51 -12.70 -1.49 24.09
CA ARG A 51 -12.38 -0.64 22.93
C ARG A 51 -10.90 -0.20 22.93
N GLU A 52 -10.39 0.20 24.10
CA GLU A 52 -8.98 0.59 24.24
C GLU A 52 -8.03 -0.57 23.91
N HIS A 53 -8.31 -1.79 24.44
CA HIS A 53 -7.51 -2.97 24.14
C HIS A 53 -7.59 -3.37 22.66
N LEU A 54 -8.77 -3.35 22.07
CA LEU A 54 -8.96 -3.65 20.65
C LEU A 54 -8.25 -2.63 19.74
N ASN A 55 -8.31 -1.35 20.07
CA ASN A 55 -7.53 -0.31 19.37
C ASN A 55 -6.02 -0.57 19.44
N LEU A 56 -5.53 -1.05 20.60
CA LEU A 56 -4.12 -1.42 20.76
C LEU A 56 -3.75 -2.61 19.87
N VAL A 57 -4.58 -3.65 19.83
CA VAL A 57 -4.39 -4.82 18.97
C VAL A 57 -4.39 -4.39 17.50
N HIS A 58 -5.43 -3.68 17.08
CA HIS A 58 -5.57 -3.17 15.70
C HIS A 58 -4.34 -2.36 15.26
N LYS A 59 -3.94 -1.38 16.07
CA LYS A 59 -2.77 -0.54 15.80
C LYS A 59 -1.47 -1.34 15.64
N ASN A 60 -1.27 -2.39 16.45
CA ASN A 60 -0.08 -3.23 16.36
C ASN A 60 -0.14 -4.16 15.15
N THR A 61 -1.30 -4.71 14.81
CA THR A 61 -1.50 -5.56 13.62
C THR A 61 -1.24 -4.75 12.34
N GLU A 62 -1.84 -3.57 12.21
CA GLU A 62 -1.58 -2.64 11.11
C GLU A 62 -0.09 -2.26 10.98
N ARG A 63 0.56 -2.09 12.13
CA ARG A 63 2.00 -1.83 12.15
C ARG A 63 2.80 -3.02 11.61
N MET A 64 2.45 -4.24 12.01
CA MET A 64 3.12 -5.46 11.51
C MET A 64 2.88 -5.64 10.02
N LEU A 65 1.66 -5.44 9.51
CA LEU A 65 1.34 -5.48 8.08
C LEU A 65 2.20 -4.48 7.30
N ARG A 66 2.33 -3.24 7.79
CA ARG A 66 3.21 -2.24 7.15
C ARG A 66 4.67 -2.68 7.12
N LEU A 67 5.20 -3.27 8.19
CA LEU A 67 6.59 -3.77 8.23
C LEU A 67 6.81 -4.91 7.23
N VAL A 68 5.87 -5.85 7.15
CA VAL A 68 5.91 -6.96 6.17
C VAL A 68 5.91 -6.41 4.75
N ASN A 69 5.01 -5.48 4.43
CA ASN A 69 4.94 -4.85 3.11
C ASN A 69 6.22 -4.06 2.77
N GLN A 70 6.77 -3.29 3.71
CA GLN A 70 8.05 -2.59 3.54
C GLN A 70 9.21 -3.55 3.26
N LEU A 71 9.24 -4.72 3.92
CA LEU A 71 10.25 -5.74 3.68
C LEU A 71 10.13 -6.35 2.28
N LEU A 72 8.89 -6.59 1.82
CA LEU A 72 8.62 -7.08 0.46
C LEU A 72 9.03 -6.06 -0.61
N ASP A 73 8.60 -4.80 -0.48
CA ASP A 73 8.96 -3.73 -1.41
C ASP A 73 10.49 -3.58 -1.49
N PHE A 74 11.15 -3.57 -0.33
CA PHE A 74 12.60 -3.53 -0.26
C PHE A 74 13.26 -4.69 -1.02
N ARG A 75 12.72 -5.92 -0.92
CA ARG A 75 13.24 -7.09 -1.62
C ARG A 75 13.00 -7.03 -3.12
N LYS A 76 11.82 -6.55 -3.56
CA LYS A 76 11.51 -6.35 -4.99
C LYS A 76 12.53 -5.39 -5.62
N ILE A 77 12.89 -4.31 -4.92
CA ILE A 77 13.87 -3.32 -5.38
C ILE A 77 15.27 -3.94 -5.48
N GLN A 78 15.76 -4.62 -4.42
CA GLN A 78 17.10 -5.23 -4.41
C GLN A 78 17.36 -6.14 -5.60
N ASN A 79 16.31 -6.83 -6.06
CA ASN A 79 16.42 -7.79 -7.16
C ASN A 79 16.10 -7.19 -8.52
N LYS A 80 15.99 -5.87 -8.62
CA LYS A 80 15.61 -5.16 -9.86
C LYS A 80 14.32 -5.73 -10.50
N LYS A 81 13.42 -6.28 -9.68
CA LYS A 81 12.12 -6.83 -10.13
C LYS A 81 10.96 -5.87 -9.95
N MET A 82 11.19 -4.73 -9.28
CA MET A 82 10.18 -3.70 -9.14
C MET A 82 10.14 -2.88 -10.43
N LYS A 83 9.02 -2.98 -11.14
CA LYS A 83 8.73 -2.14 -12.29
C LYS A 83 8.24 -0.77 -11.84
N VAL A 84 8.47 0.23 -12.65
CA VAL A 84 7.95 1.59 -12.46
C VAL A 84 6.87 1.82 -13.51
N LEU A 85 5.65 2.04 -13.05
CA LEU A 85 4.49 2.29 -13.90
C LEU A 85 4.23 3.79 -13.98
N VAL A 86 4.90 4.49 -14.90
CA VAL A 86 4.78 5.94 -14.99
C VAL A 86 3.55 6.37 -15.78
N GLU A 87 2.86 7.37 -15.26
CA GLU A 87 1.76 8.05 -15.91
C GLU A 87 1.86 9.57 -15.70
N LYS A 88 1.23 10.33 -16.60
CA LYS A 88 1.17 11.79 -16.46
C LYS A 88 0.23 12.16 -15.29
N THR A 89 0.82 12.60 -14.19
CA THR A 89 0.11 12.85 -12.93
C THR A 89 0.14 14.33 -12.57
N GLU A 90 -0.97 14.86 -12.06
CA GLU A 90 -1.06 16.19 -11.46
C GLU A 90 -0.60 16.09 -10.00
N LEU A 91 0.58 16.64 -9.71
CA LEU A 91 1.27 16.42 -8.45
C LEU A 91 0.67 17.18 -7.26
N VAL A 92 0.10 18.37 -7.48
CA VAL A 92 -0.49 19.18 -6.40
C VAL A 92 -1.70 18.46 -5.82
N SER A 93 -2.62 18.00 -6.66
CA SER A 93 -3.79 17.22 -6.23
C SER A 93 -3.39 15.90 -5.56
N GLN A 94 -2.35 15.24 -6.07
CA GLN A 94 -1.88 14.00 -5.48
C GLN A 94 -1.28 14.23 -4.08
N LEU A 95 -0.49 15.30 -3.90
CA LEU A 95 0.02 15.69 -2.57
C LEU A 95 -1.12 16.07 -1.62
N GLN A 96 -2.12 16.82 -2.07
CA GLN A 96 -3.28 17.17 -1.26
C GLN A 96 -4.00 15.93 -0.73
N LYS A 97 -4.25 14.91 -1.59
CA LYS A 97 -4.85 13.64 -1.18
C LYS A 97 -4.03 12.91 -0.11
N ILE A 98 -2.70 12.87 -0.28
CA ILE A 98 -1.82 12.26 0.72
C ILE A 98 -1.90 13.05 2.04
N MET A 99 -1.90 14.37 1.97
CA MET A 99 -1.98 15.26 3.16
C MET A 99 -3.30 15.12 3.91
N GLU A 100 -4.41 14.84 3.22
CA GLU A 100 -5.73 14.60 3.85
C GLU A 100 -5.65 13.53 4.94
N SER A 101 -4.87 12.46 4.73
CA SER A 101 -4.67 11.39 5.71
C SER A 101 -4.02 11.85 7.03
N PHE A 102 -3.40 13.03 7.04
CA PHE A 102 -2.70 13.57 8.21
C PHE A 102 -3.46 14.72 8.91
N HIS A 103 -4.58 15.19 8.36
CA HIS A 103 -5.30 16.33 8.93
C HIS A 103 -5.82 16.08 10.36
N LEU A 104 -6.28 14.85 10.64
CA LEU A 104 -6.77 14.50 11.97
C LEU A 104 -5.63 14.57 13.00
N ILE A 105 -4.48 13.98 12.71
CA ILE A 105 -3.32 14.00 13.61
C ILE A 105 -2.73 15.42 13.73
N ALA A 106 -2.80 16.22 12.67
CA ALA A 106 -2.41 17.64 12.71
C ALA A 106 -3.28 18.42 13.71
N LYS A 107 -4.60 18.22 13.64
CA LYS A 107 -5.55 18.83 14.56
C LYS A 107 -5.33 18.38 16.02
N GLU A 108 -5.17 17.09 16.26
CA GLU A 108 -4.91 16.53 17.60
C GLU A 108 -3.63 17.08 18.22
N LYS A 109 -2.55 17.19 17.42
CA LYS A 109 -1.27 17.73 17.87
C LYS A 109 -1.18 19.25 17.79
N ARG A 110 -2.21 19.94 17.27
CA ARG A 110 -2.21 21.38 17.00
C ARG A 110 -1.01 21.82 16.15
N ILE A 111 -0.69 20.99 15.14
CA ILE A 111 0.38 21.28 14.17
C ILE A 111 -0.22 22.12 13.04
N ASP A 112 0.43 23.26 12.73
CA ASP A 112 0.13 24.04 11.53
C ASP A 112 0.67 23.29 10.30
N PHE A 113 -0.26 22.72 9.53
CA PHE A 113 0.05 21.82 8.41
C PHE A 113 -0.40 22.43 7.09
N GLN A 114 0.53 22.83 6.23
CA GLN A 114 0.25 23.60 5.03
C GLN A 114 0.94 23.05 3.79
N LEU A 115 0.26 23.15 2.62
CA LEU A 115 0.85 22.99 1.31
C LEU A 115 1.09 24.38 0.71
N GLN A 116 2.32 24.62 0.27
CA GLN A 116 2.72 25.85 -0.43
C GLN A 116 3.16 25.50 -1.85
N THR A 117 2.65 26.23 -2.82
CA THR A 117 2.95 26.04 -4.22
C THR A 117 3.06 27.38 -4.94
N ASN A 118 3.91 27.45 -5.95
CA ASN A 118 4.05 28.62 -6.81
C ASN A 118 3.15 28.56 -8.05
N THR A 119 2.48 27.43 -8.30
CA THR A 119 1.58 27.21 -9.44
C THR A 119 0.44 26.26 -9.04
N ASP A 120 -0.76 26.50 -9.61
CA ASP A 120 -1.95 25.71 -9.26
C ASP A 120 -1.88 24.26 -9.74
N LYS A 121 -1.18 24.00 -10.84
CA LYS A 121 -1.07 22.66 -11.43
C LYS A 121 0.34 22.36 -11.90
N ILE A 122 0.85 21.24 -11.50
CA ILE A 122 2.18 20.74 -11.89
C ILE A 122 2.01 19.31 -12.39
N TYR A 123 2.37 19.06 -13.64
CA TYR A 123 2.33 17.73 -14.24
C TYR A 123 3.71 17.14 -14.36
N ALA A 124 3.88 15.89 -13.92
CA ALA A 124 5.09 15.10 -14.13
C ALA A 124 4.73 13.65 -14.49
N TRP A 125 5.71 12.92 -15.00
CA TRP A 125 5.60 11.49 -15.24
C TRP A 125 6.10 10.74 -14.03
N VAL A 126 5.20 10.13 -13.29
CA VAL A 126 5.51 9.42 -12.03
C VAL A 126 4.67 8.16 -11.89
N ASP A 127 5.18 7.21 -11.15
CA ASP A 127 4.42 6.08 -10.64
C ASP A 127 3.66 6.55 -9.40
N ARG A 128 2.32 6.59 -9.46
CA ARG A 128 1.48 7.15 -8.39
C ARG A 128 1.63 6.41 -7.07
N ASP A 129 1.69 5.08 -7.10
CA ASP A 129 1.82 4.26 -5.89
C ASP A 129 3.15 4.56 -5.19
N LYS A 130 4.25 4.60 -5.96
CA LYS A 130 5.56 4.92 -5.39
C LYS A 130 5.66 6.37 -4.92
N PHE A 131 5.06 7.30 -5.67
CA PHE A 131 4.97 8.72 -5.28
C PHE A 131 4.23 8.85 -3.93
N GLU A 132 3.09 8.19 -3.79
CA GLU A 132 2.34 8.17 -2.54
C GLU A 132 3.16 7.58 -1.40
N LYS A 133 3.81 6.44 -1.60
CA LYS A 133 4.68 5.80 -0.59
C LYS A 133 5.84 6.69 -0.17
N ILE A 134 6.46 7.43 -1.10
CA ILE A 134 7.53 8.40 -0.80
C ILE A 134 7.01 9.46 0.17
N PHE A 135 5.95 10.17 -0.20
CA PHE A 135 5.48 11.32 0.57
C PHE A 135 4.76 10.92 1.85
N PHE A 136 4.06 9.79 1.86
CA PHE A 136 3.50 9.23 3.09
C PHE A 136 4.60 8.90 4.12
N ASN A 137 5.73 8.30 3.69
CA ASN A 137 6.85 8.02 4.59
C ASN A 137 7.51 9.31 5.12
N LEU A 138 7.70 10.32 4.26
CA LEU A 138 8.30 11.60 4.68
C LEU A 138 7.37 12.34 5.67
N LEU A 139 6.08 12.43 5.37
CA LEU A 139 5.08 13.05 6.24
C LEU A 139 4.91 12.30 7.56
N SER A 140 4.84 10.96 7.51
CA SER A 140 4.78 10.13 8.72
C SER A 140 5.97 10.38 9.65
N ASN A 141 7.18 10.55 9.10
CA ASN A 141 8.35 10.92 9.87
C ASN A 141 8.23 12.35 10.43
N ALA A 142 7.81 13.33 9.63
CA ALA A 142 7.60 14.70 10.08
C ALA A 142 6.62 14.75 11.27
N PHE A 143 5.45 14.12 11.15
CA PHE A 143 4.45 14.06 12.23
C PHE A 143 4.94 13.27 13.46
N LYS A 144 5.80 12.27 13.28
CA LYS A 144 6.37 11.48 14.36
C LYS A 144 7.33 12.28 15.22
N TYR A 145 8.18 13.11 14.61
CA TYR A 145 9.26 13.80 15.28
C TYR A 145 8.97 15.27 15.58
N THR A 146 7.85 15.79 15.13
CA THR A 146 7.40 17.15 15.45
C THR A 146 6.55 17.16 16.71
N PRO A 147 6.93 17.95 17.73
CA PRO A 147 6.11 18.16 18.91
C PRO A 147 4.80 18.88 18.61
N THR A 148 3.92 18.95 19.61
CA THR A 148 2.68 19.75 19.55
C THR A 148 3.00 21.25 19.39
N ASP A 149 2.02 22.00 18.82
CA ASP A 149 2.08 23.46 18.65
C ASP A 149 3.27 23.94 17.77
N LYS A 150 3.63 23.13 16.77
CA LYS A 150 4.69 23.40 15.80
C LYS A 150 4.14 23.38 14.38
N SER A 151 4.99 23.54 13.35
CA SER A 151 4.59 23.55 11.95
C SER A 151 5.21 22.41 11.14
N ILE A 152 4.48 21.94 10.14
CA ILE A 152 4.94 21.06 9.06
C ILE A 152 4.47 21.69 7.75
N THR A 153 5.40 21.95 6.84
CA THR A 153 5.09 22.58 5.55
C THR A 153 5.55 21.68 4.41
N VAL A 154 4.68 21.50 3.42
CA VAL A 154 5.03 20.86 2.14
C VAL A 154 5.15 21.96 1.10
N ASN A 155 6.34 22.13 0.51
CA ASN A 155 6.58 23.11 -0.55
C ASN A 155 6.76 22.37 -1.86
N ILE A 156 6.03 22.75 -2.91
CA ILE A 156 6.24 22.25 -4.25
C ILE A 156 6.58 23.38 -5.20
N THR A 157 7.70 23.26 -5.87
CA THR A 157 8.22 24.27 -6.82
C THR A 157 8.72 23.63 -8.09
N THR A 158 8.40 24.24 -9.22
CA THR A 158 8.93 23.82 -10.54
C THR A 158 10.20 24.56 -10.86
N LYS A 159 11.17 23.84 -11.41
CA LYS A 159 12.36 24.33 -12.11
C LYS A 159 12.24 23.99 -13.59
N GLU A 160 13.19 24.42 -14.42
CA GLU A 160 13.11 24.23 -15.89
C GLU A 160 12.82 22.80 -16.33
N LYS A 161 13.43 21.79 -15.70
CA LYS A 161 13.31 20.37 -16.08
C LYS A 161 12.89 19.44 -14.95
N THR A 162 12.77 19.97 -13.72
CA THR A 162 12.49 19.19 -12.52
C THR A 162 11.42 19.87 -11.67
N VAL A 163 10.75 19.09 -10.84
CA VAL A 163 9.95 19.57 -9.73
C VAL A 163 10.67 19.25 -8.43
N GLU A 164 10.73 20.20 -7.53
CA GLU A 164 11.21 19.98 -6.17
C GLU A 164 10.06 20.01 -5.20
N ILE A 165 10.00 18.98 -4.36
CA ILE A 165 8.99 18.83 -3.30
C ILE A 165 9.74 18.70 -1.99
N GLU A 166 9.56 19.70 -1.13
CA GLU A 166 10.19 19.76 0.18
C GLU A 166 9.16 19.49 1.26
N VAL A 167 9.47 18.57 2.17
CA VAL A 167 8.76 18.37 3.43
C VAL A 167 9.62 18.95 4.55
N ALA A 168 9.18 20.05 5.14
CA ALA A 168 9.86 20.75 6.22
C ALA A 168 9.10 20.58 7.53
N ASP A 169 9.81 20.22 8.59
CA ASP A 169 9.28 20.07 9.94
C ASP A 169 10.06 20.90 10.96
N GLU A 170 9.39 21.37 12.02
CA GLU A 170 9.99 21.99 13.19
C GLU A 170 10.18 20.97 14.33
N GLY A 171 10.63 19.77 13.99
CA GLY A 171 10.86 18.69 14.92
C GLY A 171 12.17 18.77 15.67
N ILE A 172 12.56 17.65 16.28
CA ILE A 172 13.79 17.54 17.07
C ILE A 172 15.09 17.75 16.26
N GLY A 173 14.99 17.70 14.93
CA GLY A 173 16.14 17.77 14.03
C GLY A 173 17.06 16.55 14.12
N ILE A 174 18.11 16.55 13.29
CA ILE A 174 19.00 15.41 13.07
C ILE A 174 20.45 15.90 13.16
N ALA A 175 21.24 15.25 14.00
CA ALA A 175 22.66 15.56 14.15
C ALA A 175 23.41 15.33 12.81
N VAL A 176 24.38 16.19 12.50
CA VAL A 176 25.12 16.19 11.23
C VAL A 176 25.78 14.83 10.97
N GLU A 177 26.34 14.21 12.01
CA GLU A 177 27.02 12.91 11.93
C GLU A 177 26.07 11.78 11.48
N LYS A 178 24.77 11.93 11.75
CA LYS A 178 23.74 10.95 11.39
C LYS A 178 23.09 11.20 10.02
N GLN A 179 23.21 12.41 9.48
CA GLN A 179 22.58 12.75 8.20
C GLN A 179 23.10 11.93 7.03
N HIS A 180 24.40 11.59 7.04
CA HIS A 180 25.01 10.77 5.97
C HIS A 180 24.53 9.32 5.98
N SER A 181 24.10 8.80 7.14
CA SER A 181 23.64 7.41 7.29
C SER A 181 22.11 7.24 7.24
N LEU A 182 21.35 8.34 7.18
CA LEU A 182 19.87 8.32 7.22
C LEU A 182 19.20 7.45 6.16
N PHE A 183 19.81 7.40 4.99
CA PHE A 183 19.33 6.60 3.87
C PHE A 183 19.98 5.22 3.82
N GLN A 184 20.85 4.89 4.80
CA GLN A 184 21.41 3.56 4.95
C GLN A 184 20.40 2.65 5.64
N ARG A 185 20.51 1.37 5.35
CA ARG A 185 19.57 0.32 5.76
C ARG A 185 19.69 0.03 7.24
N PHE A 186 18.56 -0.14 7.91
CA PHE A 186 18.48 -0.50 9.33
C PHE A 186 19.07 0.54 10.30
N GLU A 187 19.37 1.73 9.84
CA GLU A 187 19.74 2.84 10.70
C GLU A 187 18.49 3.48 11.31
N SER A 188 18.40 3.46 12.62
CA SER A 188 17.35 4.15 13.38
C SER A 188 17.99 5.31 14.15
N LEU A 189 17.43 6.51 13.98
CA LEU A 189 17.91 7.74 14.61
C LEU A 189 17.88 7.68 16.14
N VAL A 190 17.05 6.80 16.72
CA VAL A 190 16.81 6.75 18.16
C VAL A 190 16.94 5.32 18.65
N LYS A 191 18.14 4.97 19.14
CA LYS A 191 18.40 3.68 19.80
C LYS A 191 17.71 3.53 21.17
N GLN A 192 17.04 4.55 21.70
CA GLN A 192 16.63 4.59 23.11
C GLN A 192 15.16 4.93 23.41
N ASN A 193 14.30 5.18 22.44
CA ASN A 193 12.87 5.38 22.75
C ASN A 193 12.06 4.10 22.50
N ILE A 194 11.83 3.35 23.59
CA ILE A 194 11.01 2.14 23.65
C ILE A 194 9.55 2.41 23.18
N LEU A 195 9.10 3.67 23.24
CA LEU A 195 7.70 4.04 22.96
C LEU A 195 7.33 4.18 21.46
N GLN A 196 8.30 4.36 20.55
CA GLN A 196 8.04 4.45 19.11
C GLN A 196 9.20 3.87 18.26
N PRO A 197 9.37 2.56 18.21
CA PRO A 197 10.42 1.95 17.40
C PRO A 197 10.16 2.21 15.91
N SER A 198 11.22 2.62 15.18
CA SER A 198 11.24 2.76 13.72
C SER A 198 11.95 1.55 13.10
N SER A 199 11.46 1.07 11.96
CA SER A 199 12.06 -0.08 11.25
C SER A 199 13.45 0.20 10.68
N GLY A 200 13.83 1.48 10.53
CA GLY A 200 15.04 1.90 9.82
C GLY A 200 15.04 1.59 8.31
N ILE A 201 13.90 1.20 7.76
CA ILE A 201 13.74 0.83 6.33
C ILE A 201 13.09 1.97 5.53
N GLY A 202 12.25 2.79 6.17
CA GLY A 202 11.40 3.76 5.47
C GLY A 202 12.18 4.75 4.59
N LEU A 203 13.22 5.41 5.13
CA LEU A 203 14.00 6.39 4.36
C LEU A 203 14.90 5.75 3.29
N SER A 204 15.43 4.56 3.52
CA SER A 204 16.16 3.83 2.48
C SER A 204 15.24 3.44 1.33
N LEU A 205 14.00 3.03 1.62
CA LEU A 205 12.98 2.73 0.62
C LEU A 205 12.58 3.99 -0.17
N VAL A 206 12.40 5.13 0.51
CA VAL A 206 12.14 6.43 -0.13
C VAL A 206 13.26 6.77 -1.12
N LYS A 207 14.53 6.65 -0.72
CA LYS A 207 15.67 6.92 -1.61
C LYS A 207 15.64 6.04 -2.86
N GLU A 208 15.46 4.74 -2.71
CA GLU A 208 15.39 3.78 -3.82
C GLU A 208 14.22 4.12 -4.78
N MET A 209 13.02 4.43 -4.24
CA MET A 209 11.87 4.82 -5.07
C MET A 209 12.12 6.14 -5.81
N VAL A 210 12.77 7.12 -5.18
CA VAL A 210 13.15 8.39 -5.83
C VAL A 210 14.18 8.15 -6.93
N GLU A 211 15.18 7.30 -6.70
CA GLU A 211 16.18 6.91 -7.70
C GLU A 211 15.54 6.16 -8.88
N MET A 212 14.54 5.32 -8.64
CA MET A 212 13.75 4.66 -9.70
C MET A 212 12.97 5.65 -10.58
N HIS A 213 12.67 6.84 -10.07
CA HIS A 213 12.11 7.96 -10.85
C HIS A 213 13.18 8.85 -11.48
N HIS A 214 14.44 8.43 -11.51
CA HIS A 214 15.58 9.25 -11.94
C HIS A 214 15.69 10.58 -11.17
N GLY A 215 15.18 10.59 -9.94
CA GLY A 215 15.19 11.73 -9.04
C GLY A 215 16.32 11.69 -8.03
N THR A 216 16.35 12.69 -7.16
CA THR A 216 17.28 12.78 -6.03
C THR A 216 16.55 13.18 -4.76
N ILE A 217 17.03 12.70 -3.62
CA ILE A 217 16.56 13.14 -2.30
C ILE A 217 17.72 13.69 -1.48
N THR A 218 17.50 14.83 -0.84
CA THR A 218 18.47 15.47 0.05
C THR A 218 17.84 15.79 1.39
N VAL A 219 18.66 15.96 2.42
CA VAL A 219 18.25 16.37 3.76
C VAL A 219 19.09 17.52 4.24
N ASN A 220 18.43 18.52 4.84
CA ASN A 220 19.04 19.60 5.58
C ASN A 220 18.35 19.68 6.94
N SER A 221 19.12 19.48 8.03
CA SER A 221 18.53 19.40 9.36
C SER A 221 19.49 19.93 10.41
N GLN A 222 18.93 20.54 11.46
CA GLN A 222 19.69 21.02 12.63
C GLN A 222 18.99 20.56 13.91
N PRO A 223 19.73 19.99 14.87
CA PRO A 223 19.19 19.59 16.17
C PRO A 223 18.46 20.73 16.86
N GLY A 224 17.22 20.47 17.32
CA GLY A 224 16.37 21.44 18.02
C GLY A 224 15.67 22.46 17.11
N ILE A 225 15.93 22.50 15.80
CA ILE A 225 15.31 23.42 14.85
C ILE A 225 14.31 22.67 13.97
N GLY A 226 14.68 21.49 13.42
CA GLY A 226 13.84 20.69 12.56
C GLY A 226 14.59 20.08 11.37
N SER A 227 13.85 19.53 10.42
CA SER A 227 14.41 18.88 9.24
C SER A 227 13.69 19.30 7.97
N ARG A 228 14.41 19.30 6.85
CA ARG A 228 13.92 19.55 5.50
C ARG A 228 14.37 18.41 4.59
N PHE A 229 13.42 17.64 4.09
CA PHE A 229 13.66 16.61 3.09
C PHE A 229 13.21 17.13 1.74
N THR A 230 14.12 17.22 0.78
CA THR A 230 13.83 17.71 -0.58
C THR A 230 13.96 16.59 -1.58
N VAL A 231 12.87 16.27 -2.26
CA VAL A 231 12.81 15.32 -3.38
C VAL A 231 12.74 16.09 -4.67
N SER A 232 13.67 15.82 -5.59
CA SER A 232 13.69 16.39 -6.94
C SER A 232 13.36 15.30 -7.94
N LEU A 233 12.30 15.50 -8.74
CA LEU A 233 11.86 14.56 -9.77
C LEU A 233 11.89 15.21 -11.15
N PRO A 234 12.18 14.45 -12.23
CA PRO A 234 12.11 14.98 -13.59
C PRO A 234 10.65 15.22 -14.01
N LEU A 235 10.44 16.28 -14.81
CA LEU A 235 9.13 16.58 -15.39
C LEU A 235 8.90 15.85 -16.72
N GLN A 236 9.98 15.53 -17.43
CA GLN A 236 9.97 15.10 -18.82
C GLN A 236 9.83 13.57 -18.93
N ARG A 237 9.05 13.12 -19.91
CA ARG A 237 8.83 11.70 -20.20
C ARG A 237 10.08 11.02 -20.77
N GLU A 238 10.83 11.75 -21.58
CA GLU A 238 11.96 11.25 -22.38
C GLU A 238 13.06 10.62 -21.52
N ILE A 239 13.15 11.03 -20.25
CA ILE A 239 14.13 10.48 -19.28
C ILE A 239 13.86 9.00 -18.98
N PHE A 240 12.62 8.56 -19.15
CA PHE A 240 12.19 7.19 -18.85
C PHE A 240 12.22 6.26 -20.08
N GLU A 241 12.36 6.78 -21.30
CA GLU A 241 12.19 6.02 -22.55
C GLU A 241 13.27 4.95 -22.77
N GLU A 242 14.46 5.13 -22.20
CA GLU A 242 15.57 4.17 -22.30
C GLU A 242 15.62 3.17 -21.14
N ASP A 243 14.76 3.32 -20.12
CA ASP A 243 14.78 2.46 -18.94
C ASP A 243 13.89 1.24 -19.13
N VAL A 244 14.50 0.05 -19.21
CA VAL A 244 13.83 -1.24 -19.39
C VAL A 244 12.90 -1.59 -18.20
N GLN A 245 13.08 -0.95 -17.04
CA GLN A 245 12.26 -1.18 -15.85
C GLN A 245 11.01 -0.29 -15.81
N VAL A 246 10.89 0.66 -16.74
CA VAL A 246 9.77 1.60 -16.80
C VAL A 246 8.74 1.14 -17.81
N GLU A 247 7.49 1.08 -17.40
CA GLU A 247 6.33 0.87 -18.26
C GLU A 247 5.45 2.13 -18.22
N PHE A 248 4.94 2.55 -19.39
CA PHE A 248 4.07 3.72 -19.50
C PHE A 248 2.61 3.30 -19.47
N ILE A 249 1.83 3.88 -18.56
CA ILE A 249 0.37 3.79 -18.59
C ILE A 249 -0.13 4.92 -19.49
N LEU A 250 -0.57 4.56 -20.70
CA LEU A 250 -1.24 5.48 -21.61
C LEU A 250 -2.72 5.50 -21.26
N ASN A 251 -3.15 6.46 -20.45
CA ASN A 251 -4.57 6.71 -20.22
C ASN A 251 -5.16 7.38 -21.46
N ASP A 252 -5.66 6.59 -22.39
CA ASP A 252 -6.67 7.03 -23.34
C ASP A 252 -8.02 7.03 -22.61
N SER A 253 -8.61 8.23 -22.47
CA SER A 253 -9.98 8.51 -22.02
C SER A 253 -10.28 8.36 -20.51
N GLN A 254 -10.62 9.47 -19.91
CA GLN A 254 -11.68 9.67 -18.91
C GLN A 254 -12.46 8.39 -18.51
N SER A 255 -11.92 7.60 -17.64
CA SER A 255 -12.68 6.78 -16.73
C SER A 255 -11.98 6.78 -15.40
N SER A 256 -12.48 7.60 -14.50
CA SER A 256 -12.20 7.59 -13.07
C SER A 256 -12.78 6.29 -12.50
N ALA A 257 -11.99 5.23 -12.56
CA ALA A 257 -12.19 4.11 -11.65
C ALA A 257 -11.19 4.31 -10.51
N PRO A 258 -11.63 4.46 -9.26
CA PRO A 258 -10.71 4.56 -8.14
C PRO A 258 -10.05 3.19 -7.94
N HIS A 259 -8.71 3.17 -7.95
CA HIS A 259 -7.99 2.05 -7.37
C HIS A 259 -8.40 1.97 -5.88
N PRO A 260 -8.64 0.78 -5.34
CA PRO A 260 -9.00 0.65 -3.94
C PRO A 260 -7.79 0.93 -3.07
N VAL A 261 -7.63 2.18 -2.68
CA VAL A 261 -6.85 2.53 -1.50
C VAL A 261 -7.85 2.44 -0.35
N ASP A 262 -7.56 1.62 0.64
CA ASP A 262 -8.29 1.56 1.90
C ASP A 262 -8.47 2.97 2.49
N SER A 263 -9.55 3.62 2.08
CA SER A 263 -10.02 4.85 2.68
C SER A 263 -11.00 4.44 3.76
N MET A 264 -10.54 4.37 4.99
CA MET A 264 -11.44 4.53 6.14
C MET A 264 -12.06 5.91 6.05
N LYS A 265 -13.17 6.05 5.33
CA LYS A 265 -14.11 7.15 5.51
C LYS A 265 -14.98 6.83 6.72
N ALA A 266 -15.01 7.78 7.64
CA ALA A 266 -16.06 7.84 8.64
C ALA A 266 -17.43 7.86 7.94
N PRO A 267 -18.46 7.23 8.51
CA PRO A 267 -19.80 7.22 7.90
C PRO A 267 -20.35 8.64 7.86
N GLU A 268 -20.60 9.14 6.65
CA GLU A 268 -21.52 10.26 6.46
C GLU A 268 -22.93 9.71 6.76
N GLU A 269 -23.64 10.45 7.60
CA GLU A 269 -25.06 10.25 7.88
C GLU A 269 -25.85 10.21 6.57
N VAL A 270 -26.39 9.06 6.24
CA VAL A 270 -27.37 8.91 5.15
C VAL A 270 -28.74 8.95 5.79
N GLU A 271 -29.48 9.99 5.48
CA GLU A 271 -30.89 10.12 5.76
C GLU A 271 -31.70 9.03 5.03
N GLU A 272 -32.64 8.53 5.82
CA GLU A 272 -33.92 7.89 5.45
C GLU A 272 -33.93 6.65 4.52
N LYS A 273 -34.32 5.58 5.19
CA LYS A 273 -34.75 4.32 4.62
C LYS A 273 -36.00 4.50 3.78
N GLU A 274 -35.93 4.19 2.49
CA GLU A 274 -37.05 3.59 1.79
C GLU A 274 -36.95 2.07 1.94
N ASP A 275 -38.00 1.47 2.49
CA ASP A 275 -38.19 0.02 2.59
C ASP A 275 -38.25 -0.59 1.20
N LEU A 276 -37.11 -1.04 0.68
CA LEU A 276 -37.06 -1.97 -0.42
C LEU A 276 -37.16 -3.37 0.16
N GLU A 277 -38.34 -3.98 0.00
CA GLU A 277 -38.54 -5.41 0.21
C GLU A 277 -37.40 -6.17 -0.50
N THR A 278 -36.54 -6.80 0.28
CA THR A 278 -35.48 -7.69 -0.21
C THR A 278 -36.12 -8.97 -0.73
N ASN A 279 -36.46 -8.96 -2.02
CA ASN A 279 -36.54 -10.20 -2.77
C ASN A 279 -35.10 -10.70 -2.93
N SER A 280 -34.72 -11.63 -2.08
CA SER A 280 -33.47 -12.38 -2.16
C SER A 280 -33.55 -13.41 -3.29
N ASP A 281 -33.54 -12.97 -4.54
CA ASP A 281 -33.03 -13.78 -5.64
C ASP A 281 -31.51 -13.80 -5.48
N GLY A 282 -31.04 -14.87 -4.81
CA GLY A 282 -29.72 -14.89 -4.21
C GLY A 282 -28.62 -14.97 -5.25
N PHE A 283 -27.87 -13.88 -5.44
CA PHE A 283 -26.57 -13.92 -6.09
C PHE A 283 -25.65 -14.90 -5.42
N SER A 284 -24.97 -15.73 -6.23
CA SER A 284 -24.05 -16.76 -5.75
C SER A 284 -22.61 -16.35 -6.03
N ILE A 285 -21.76 -16.51 -5.02
CA ILE A 285 -20.32 -16.20 -5.10
C ILE A 285 -19.53 -17.47 -4.84
N LEU A 286 -18.61 -17.80 -5.75
CA LEU A 286 -17.63 -18.86 -5.56
C LEU A 286 -16.33 -18.25 -5.00
N VAL A 287 -15.93 -18.69 -3.83
CA VAL A 287 -14.66 -18.33 -3.18
C VAL A 287 -13.68 -19.50 -3.31
N VAL A 288 -12.56 -19.28 -4.00
CA VAL A 288 -11.50 -20.27 -4.21
C VAL A 288 -10.25 -19.82 -3.46
N GLU A 289 -9.95 -20.50 -2.35
CA GLU A 289 -8.90 -20.14 -1.41
C GLU A 289 -8.40 -21.41 -0.71
N ASP A 290 -7.08 -21.63 -0.68
CA ASP A 290 -6.48 -22.82 -0.06
C ASP A 290 -6.32 -22.70 1.46
N ASN A 291 -6.28 -21.47 1.98
CA ASN A 291 -6.23 -21.22 3.41
C ASN A 291 -7.64 -21.35 4.03
N GLU A 292 -7.85 -22.42 4.83
CA GLU A 292 -9.14 -22.73 5.45
C GLU A 292 -9.66 -21.60 6.34
N GLU A 293 -8.79 -20.89 7.06
CA GLU A 293 -9.20 -19.80 7.96
C GLU A 293 -9.66 -18.57 7.16
N LEU A 294 -8.92 -18.20 6.11
CA LEU A 294 -9.30 -17.09 5.23
C LEU A 294 -10.57 -17.42 4.44
N LYS A 295 -10.69 -18.64 3.93
CA LYS A 295 -11.89 -19.15 3.25
C LYS A 295 -13.13 -19.09 4.16
N ALA A 296 -13.00 -19.54 5.42
CA ALA A 296 -14.08 -19.47 6.41
C ALA A 296 -14.46 -18.02 6.74
N PHE A 297 -13.47 -17.13 6.85
CA PHE A 297 -13.67 -15.72 7.10
C PHE A 297 -14.39 -15.02 5.93
N LEU A 298 -13.95 -15.22 4.68
CA LEU A 298 -14.63 -14.68 3.49
C LEU A 298 -16.06 -15.20 3.39
N LYS A 299 -16.24 -16.50 3.64
CA LYS A 299 -17.58 -17.10 3.69
C LYS A 299 -18.48 -16.43 4.72
N SER A 300 -17.98 -16.16 5.94
CA SER A 300 -18.78 -15.54 7.01
C SER A 300 -19.29 -14.15 6.63
N ILE A 301 -18.41 -13.32 6.07
CA ILE A 301 -18.75 -11.94 5.66
C ILE A 301 -19.74 -11.93 4.49
N LEU A 302 -19.45 -12.75 3.45
CA LEU A 302 -20.26 -12.73 2.24
C LEU A 302 -21.61 -13.41 2.40
N SER A 303 -21.72 -14.39 3.32
CA SER A 303 -22.98 -15.13 3.56
C SER A 303 -24.08 -14.28 4.20
N GLU A 304 -23.80 -13.08 4.68
CA GLU A 304 -24.84 -12.15 5.15
C GLU A 304 -25.76 -11.69 4.01
N ASN A 305 -25.22 -11.58 2.79
CA ASN A 305 -25.94 -11.01 1.64
C ASN A 305 -25.99 -11.93 0.40
N TYR A 306 -25.17 -12.98 0.35
CA TYR A 306 -24.97 -13.81 -0.84
C TYR A 306 -24.98 -15.31 -0.50
N THR A 307 -25.28 -16.14 -1.50
CA THR A 307 -25.03 -17.59 -1.41
C THR A 307 -23.56 -17.87 -1.72
N VAL A 308 -22.80 -18.42 -0.74
CA VAL A 308 -21.35 -18.60 -0.89
C VAL A 308 -20.99 -20.07 -1.07
N ILE A 309 -20.42 -20.38 -2.24
CA ILE A 309 -19.80 -21.68 -2.57
C ILE A 309 -18.31 -21.55 -2.32
N THR A 310 -17.66 -22.58 -1.82
CA THR A 310 -16.23 -22.54 -1.49
C THR A 310 -15.47 -23.70 -2.11
N ALA A 311 -14.24 -23.43 -2.58
CA ALA A 311 -13.31 -24.42 -3.10
C ALA A 311 -11.90 -24.22 -2.50
N SER A 312 -11.09 -25.26 -2.40
CA SER A 312 -9.77 -25.23 -1.76
C SER A 312 -8.61 -25.17 -2.76
N ASN A 313 -8.88 -25.23 -4.05
CA ASN A 313 -7.88 -25.17 -5.12
C ASN A 313 -8.58 -24.84 -6.45
N GLY A 314 -7.76 -24.52 -7.47
CA GLY A 314 -8.29 -24.14 -8.77
C GLY A 314 -9.04 -25.24 -9.51
N GLU A 315 -8.74 -26.54 -9.27
CA GLU A 315 -9.45 -27.66 -9.90
C GLU A 315 -10.86 -27.79 -9.35
N GLU A 316 -11.03 -27.74 -8.03
CA GLU A 316 -12.36 -27.68 -7.38
C GLU A 316 -13.12 -26.41 -7.78
N GLY A 317 -12.41 -25.26 -7.84
CA GLY A 317 -12.99 -23.98 -8.29
C GLY A 317 -13.54 -24.05 -9.71
N LEU A 318 -12.80 -24.65 -10.65
CA LEU A 318 -13.25 -24.86 -12.02
C LEU A 318 -14.48 -25.77 -12.10
N GLN A 319 -14.49 -26.84 -11.31
CA GLN A 319 -15.61 -27.76 -11.22
C GLN A 319 -16.88 -27.05 -10.76
N HIS A 320 -16.79 -26.30 -9.64
CA HIS A 320 -17.91 -25.51 -9.13
C HIS A 320 -18.36 -24.40 -10.10
N ALA A 321 -17.42 -23.77 -10.82
CA ALA A 321 -17.77 -22.78 -11.84
C ALA A 321 -18.63 -23.36 -12.96
N VAL A 322 -18.41 -24.64 -13.34
CA VAL A 322 -19.18 -25.35 -14.38
C VAL A 322 -20.52 -25.86 -13.82
N ASP A 323 -20.52 -26.44 -12.62
CA ASP A 323 -21.68 -27.14 -12.08
C ASP A 323 -22.71 -26.17 -11.45
N ASP A 324 -22.22 -25.15 -10.74
CA ASP A 324 -23.06 -24.22 -9.93
C ASP A 324 -23.32 -22.89 -10.64
N LEU A 325 -22.55 -22.54 -11.70
CA LEU A 325 -22.67 -21.30 -12.48
C LEU A 325 -22.78 -20.04 -11.60
N PRO A 326 -21.76 -19.74 -10.76
CA PRO A 326 -21.84 -18.62 -9.84
C PRO A 326 -21.86 -17.27 -10.58
N ASP A 327 -22.49 -16.26 -9.97
CA ASP A 327 -22.56 -14.91 -10.53
C ASP A 327 -21.22 -14.16 -10.44
N LEU A 328 -20.36 -14.56 -9.50
CA LEU A 328 -19.03 -13.99 -9.26
C LEU A 328 -18.08 -15.06 -8.75
N ILE A 329 -16.83 -15.02 -9.17
CA ILE A 329 -15.75 -15.84 -8.63
C ILE A 329 -14.74 -14.92 -7.94
N ILE A 330 -14.35 -15.26 -6.70
CA ILE A 330 -13.25 -14.64 -5.97
C ILE A 330 -12.18 -15.72 -5.79
N SER A 331 -10.98 -15.52 -6.32
CA SER A 331 -9.93 -16.53 -6.33
C SER A 331 -8.59 -15.98 -5.87
N ASP A 332 -7.87 -16.71 -5.01
CA ASP A 332 -6.44 -16.49 -4.84
C ASP A 332 -5.66 -16.93 -6.09
N VAL A 333 -4.45 -16.37 -6.24
CA VAL A 333 -3.52 -16.71 -7.33
C VAL A 333 -2.73 -17.97 -7.00
N MET A 334 -2.25 -18.08 -5.77
CA MET A 334 -1.25 -19.07 -5.36
C MET A 334 -1.90 -20.21 -4.59
N MET A 335 -2.37 -21.24 -5.29
CA MET A 335 -3.01 -22.42 -4.68
C MET A 335 -2.33 -23.71 -5.13
N PRO A 336 -2.39 -24.79 -4.30
CA PRO A 336 -1.91 -26.11 -4.69
C PRO A 336 -2.79 -26.74 -5.79
N VAL A 337 -2.31 -27.81 -6.42
CA VAL A 337 -2.98 -28.59 -7.47
C VAL A 337 -3.13 -27.80 -8.77
N MET A 338 -3.98 -26.79 -8.81
CA MET A 338 -4.16 -25.84 -9.90
C MET A 338 -4.15 -24.43 -9.33
N ASP A 339 -3.27 -23.57 -9.84
CA ASP A 339 -3.23 -22.18 -9.42
C ASP A 339 -4.39 -21.35 -10.01
N GLY A 340 -4.66 -20.17 -9.40
CA GLY A 340 -5.78 -19.33 -9.80
C GLY A 340 -5.67 -18.81 -11.24
N LEU A 341 -4.46 -18.56 -11.74
CA LEU A 341 -4.28 -18.05 -13.12
C LEU A 341 -4.60 -19.14 -14.15
N GLU A 342 -4.18 -20.38 -13.90
CA GLU A 342 -4.50 -21.50 -14.74
C GLU A 342 -6.01 -21.80 -14.73
N MET A 343 -6.66 -21.75 -13.57
CA MET A 343 -8.11 -21.86 -13.45
C MET A 343 -8.82 -20.77 -14.27
N ILE A 344 -8.41 -19.51 -14.13
CA ILE A 344 -8.98 -18.37 -14.85
C ILE A 344 -8.83 -18.57 -16.37
N ARG A 345 -7.67 -19.04 -16.83
CA ARG A 345 -7.44 -19.32 -18.24
C ARG A 345 -8.44 -20.36 -18.76
N GLN A 346 -8.64 -21.45 -18.04
CA GLN A 346 -9.58 -22.51 -18.43
C GLN A 346 -11.04 -22.03 -18.39
N ILE A 347 -11.40 -21.21 -17.40
CA ILE A 347 -12.74 -20.56 -17.36
C ILE A 347 -12.95 -19.67 -18.58
N LYS A 348 -11.95 -18.83 -18.95
CA LYS A 348 -12.07 -17.91 -20.09
C LYS A 348 -12.05 -18.61 -21.46
N GLU A 349 -11.47 -19.80 -21.56
CA GLU A 349 -11.50 -20.65 -22.76
C GLU A 349 -12.83 -21.44 -22.89
N ASN A 350 -13.63 -21.56 -21.83
CA ASN A 350 -14.89 -22.30 -21.83
C ASN A 350 -16.08 -21.38 -22.15
N ASN A 351 -16.69 -21.57 -23.31
CA ASN A 351 -17.80 -20.73 -23.82
C ASN A 351 -19.01 -20.63 -22.88
N ASN A 352 -19.23 -21.61 -22.00
CA ASN A 352 -20.38 -21.63 -21.10
C ASN A 352 -20.20 -20.75 -19.85
N ILE A 353 -18.96 -20.55 -19.40
CA ILE A 353 -18.62 -19.88 -18.14
C ILE A 353 -17.68 -18.68 -18.33
N CYS A 354 -17.22 -18.40 -19.55
CA CYS A 354 -16.26 -17.29 -19.82
C CYS A 354 -16.80 -15.90 -19.46
N HIS A 355 -18.12 -15.76 -19.37
CA HIS A 355 -18.79 -14.51 -19.03
C HIS A 355 -18.76 -14.20 -17.52
N ILE A 356 -18.53 -15.20 -16.67
CA ILE A 356 -18.51 -15.00 -15.20
C ILE A 356 -17.40 -14.01 -14.84
N PRO A 357 -17.72 -12.93 -14.12
CA PRO A 357 -16.70 -12.00 -13.60
C PRO A 357 -15.84 -12.69 -12.55
N ILE A 358 -14.53 -12.36 -12.54
CA ILE A 358 -13.57 -12.95 -11.61
C ILE A 358 -12.80 -11.84 -10.94
N ILE A 359 -12.81 -11.84 -9.60
CA ILE A 359 -11.94 -11.01 -8.75
C ILE A 359 -10.76 -11.86 -8.31
N VAL A 360 -9.57 -11.38 -8.59
CA VAL A 360 -8.34 -12.06 -8.19
C VAL A 360 -7.80 -11.44 -6.91
N LEU A 361 -7.73 -12.23 -5.85
CA LEU A 361 -7.05 -11.85 -4.63
C LEU A 361 -5.55 -12.10 -4.86
N SER A 362 -4.80 -11.04 -5.13
CA SER A 362 -3.37 -11.16 -5.34
C SER A 362 -2.62 -10.49 -4.20
N ALA A 363 -1.79 -11.26 -3.50
CA ALA A 363 -0.80 -10.71 -2.60
C ALA A 363 0.41 -10.11 -3.37
N LYS A 364 0.38 -10.13 -4.71
CA LYS A 364 1.27 -9.41 -5.61
C LYS A 364 0.53 -8.19 -6.16
N ALA A 365 0.66 -7.07 -5.49
CA ALA A 365 0.55 -5.77 -6.11
C ALA A 365 1.97 -5.28 -6.45
#